data_418c7111ff7e3a0bc0a25e4d27be518a
#
_entry.id   418c7111ff7e3a0bc0a25e4d27be518a
#
_cell.length_a   1.000
_cell.length_b   1.000
_cell.length_c   1.000
_cell.angle_alpha   90.00
_cell.angle_beta   90.00
_cell.angle_gamma   90.00
#
_symmetry.space_group_name_H-M   'P 1'
#
loop_
_entity.id
_entity.type
_entity.pdbx_description
1 polymer ?
#
loop_
_entity_poly.entity_id
_entity_poly.type
_entity_poly.pdbx_seq_one_letter_code
_entity_poly.pdbx_strand_id
1 'polypeptide(L)'
;MAQTGDVQFGNSSDSNFNLQRAGMGGSDLPDLKAEFNDLPHERGTLSMARSSDPNSANSQFFICFQPAPHLDRQYTVFGKVIEGMDNVDKITKGDGPNGSVSNPDKIISFKSE
;
A
#
# COMPACT_ATOMS: atom_id res chain seq x y z
N MET A 1 6.61 -6.12 2.57
CA MET A 1 5.27 -5.71 2.11
C MET A 1 5.33 -5.15 0.70
N ALA A 2 4.22 -5.20 -0.01
CA ALA A 2 4.04 -4.54 -1.29
C ALA A 2 3.08 -3.36 -1.08
N GLN A 3 3.54 -2.14 -1.35
CA GLN A 3 2.76 -0.93 -1.16
C GLN A 3 2.46 -0.28 -2.50
N THR A 4 1.23 0.22 -2.66
CA THR A 4 0.75 0.85 -3.88
C THR A 4 -0.34 1.86 -3.56
N GLY A 5 -0.94 2.47 -4.58
CA GLY A 5 -2.10 3.33 -4.42
C GLY A 5 -1.80 4.82 -4.40
N ASP A 6 -0.58 5.24 -4.72
CA ASP A 6 -0.30 6.67 -4.90
C ASP A 6 -0.87 7.11 -6.25
N VAL A 7 -2.08 7.63 -6.22
CA VAL A 7 -2.79 8.05 -7.44
C VAL A 7 -2.28 9.37 -8.01
N GLN A 8 -1.45 10.08 -7.26
CA GLN A 8 -0.90 11.38 -7.67
C GLN A 8 0.42 11.22 -8.41
N PHE A 9 1.40 10.53 -7.81
CA PHE A 9 2.74 10.40 -8.37
C PHE A 9 3.05 8.98 -8.86
N GLY A 10 2.25 8.01 -8.50
CA GLY A 10 2.45 6.61 -8.85
C GLY A 10 1.59 6.10 -10.00
N ASN A 11 0.77 6.95 -10.61
CA ASN A 11 -0.05 6.58 -11.76
C ASN A 11 0.70 6.90 -13.05
N SER A 12 1.20 5.86 -13.75
CA SER A 12 2.00 6.03 -14.96
C SER A 12 1.24 6.64 -16.14
N SER A 13 -0.09 6.68 -16.06
CA SER A 13 -0.94 7.31 -17.08
C SER A 13 -1.23 8.78 -16.78
N ASP A 14 -0.79 9.29 -15.65
CA ASP A 14 -1.03 10.66 -15.23
C ASP A 14 0.16 11.54 -15.59
N SER A 15 -0.10 12.80 -16.00
CA SER A 15 0.94 13.77 -16.30
C SER A 15 1.83 14.12 -15.09
N ASN A 16 1.33 13.90 -13.88
CA ASN A 16 2.07 14.14 -12.63
C ASN A 16 2.94 12.96 -12.22
N PHE A 17 2.96 11.87 -12.99
CA PHE A 17 3.75 10.68 -12.66
C PHE A 17 5.21 11.05 -12.39
N ASN A 18 5.71 10.62 -11.22
CA ASN A 18 7.07 10.92 -10.80
C ASN A 18 7.57 9.82 -9.85
N LEU A 19 8.44 8.95 -10.34
CA LEU A 19 8.97 7.82 -9.56
C LEU A 19 9.70 8.26 -8.30
N GLN A 20 10.36 9.42 -8.32
CA GLN A 20 11.10 9.92 -7.15
C GLN A 20 10.16 10.39 -6.04
N ARG A 21 8.93 10.74 -6.36
CA ARG A 21 7.91 11.19 -5.41
C ARG A 21 6.85 10.13 -5.12
N ALA A 22 6.88 9.01 -5.83
CA ALA A 22 5.92 7.92 -5.60
C ALA A 22 5.98 7.47 -4.13
N GLY A 23 4.82 7.33 -3.52
CA GLY A 23 4.67 7.06 -2.09
C GLY A 23 4.37 8.29 -1.25
N MET A 24 4.49 9.48 -1.80
CA MET A 24 4.27 10.74 -1.08
C MET A 24 2.90 11.36 -1.38
N GLY A 25 2.21 10.89 -2.41
CA GLY A 25 0.95 11.48 -2.87
C GLY A 25 -0.29 10.75 -2.37
N GLY A 26 -1.43 11.32 -2.71
CA GLY A 26 -2.74 10.77 -2.39
C GLY A 26 -3.80 11.31 -3.32
N SER A 27 -5.05 10.96 -3.04
CA SER A 27 -6.20 11.44 -3.79
C SER A 27 -6.62 12.84 -3.33
N ASP A 28 -7.54 13.47 -4.07
CA ASP A 28 -8.15 14.74 -3.71
C ASP A 28 -9.24 14.58 -2.64
N LEU A 29 -9.55 13.34 -2.26
CA LEU A 29 -10.54 13.07 -1.22
C LEU A 29 -9.93 13.30 0.16
N PRO A 30 -10.77 13.59 1.19
CA PRO A 30 -10.27 13.78 2.55
C PRO A 30 -9.55 12.54 3.08
N ASP A 31 -8.60 12.75 3.96
CA ASP A 31 -7.92 11.67 4.67
C ASP A 31 -8.92 10.86 5.51
N LEU A 32 -8.60 9.60 5.70
CA LEU A 32 -9.42 8.66 6.46
C LEU A 32 -8.96 8.60 7.91
N LYS A 33 -9.93 8.60 8.81
CA LYS A 33 -9.69 8.37 10.23
C LYS A 33 -9.17 6.96 10.48
N ALA A 34 -8.30 6.81 11.46
CA ALA A 34 -7.84 5.49 11.90
C ALA A 34 -9.02 4.64 12.39
N GLU A 35 -9.01 3.37 12.02
CA GLU A 35 -9.98 2.37 12.46
C GLU A 35 -9.22 1.13 12.94
N PHE A 36 -8.30 1.34 13.86
CA PHE A 36 -7.49 0.24 14.41
C PHE A 36 -8.38 -0.83 15.03
N ASN A 37 -7.99 -2.08 14.84
CA ASN A 37 -8.76 -3.24 15.30
C ASN A 37 -7.80 -4.34 15.77
N ASP A 38 -8.36 -5.48 16.18
CA ASP A 38 -7.59 -6.60 16.72
C ASP A 38 -7.07 -7.56 15.65
N LEU A 39 -7.34 -7.30 14.38
CA LEU A 39 -6.88 -8.16 13.31
C LEU A 39 -5.36 -8.07 13.17
N PRO A 40 -4.65 -9.20 13.16
CA PRO A 40 -3.19 -9.18 13.07
C PRO A 40 -2.72 -8.92 11.64
N HIS A 41 -1.53 -8.35 11.53
CA HIS A 41 -0.84 -8.22 10.24
C HIS A 41 -0.12 -9.54 9.95
N GLU A 42 -0.80 -10.41 9.22
CA GLU A 42 -0.30 -11.72 8.80
C GLU A 42 0.08 -11.68 7.32
N ARG A 43 0.67 -12.76 6.82
CA ARG A 43 0.89 -12.93 5.39
C ARG A 43 -0.44 -12.78 4.64
N GLY A 44 -0.49 -11.90 3.65
CA GLY A 44 -1.68 -11.62 2.85
C GLY A 44 -2.61 -10.56 3.41
N THR A 45 -2.31 -10.00 4.57
CA THR A 45 -3.12 -8.92 5.15
C THR A 45 -2.99 -7.64 4.33
N LEU A 46 -4.13 -6.99 4.06
CA LEU A 46 -4.22 -5.67 3.45
C LEU A 46 -4.44 -4.63 4.55
N SER A 47 -3.61 -3.60 4.55
CA SER A 47 -3.66 -2.55 5.57
C SER A 47 -3.39 -1.18 4.93
N MET A 48 -3.94 -0.14 5.53
CA MET A 48 -3.79 1.22 4.99
C MET A 48 -2.41 1.79 5.33
N ALA A 49 -1.73 2.30 4.32
CA ALA A 49 -0.54 3.12 4.53
C ALA A 49 -0.94 4.52 5.00
N ARG A 50 -0.07 5.16 5.73
CA ARG A 50 -0.30 6.51 6.28
C ARG A 50 1.04 7.19 6.58
N SER A 51 1.00 8.48 6.85
CA SER A 51 2.15 9.19 7.39
C SER A 51 2.23 8.99 8.92
N SER A 52 2.99 9.80 9.62
CA SER A 52 3.09 9.71 11.08
C SER A 52 1.79 10.02 11.81
N ASP A 53 0.90 10.80 11.19
CA ASP A 53 -0.43 11.08 11.74
C ASP A 53 -1.32 9.82 11.57
N PRO A 54 -1.86 9.24 12.65
CA PRO A 54 -2.74 8.08 12.55
C PRO A 54 -3.98 8.29 11.70
N ASN A 55 -4.42 9.52 11.51
CA ASN A 55 -5.60 9.89 10.74
C ASN A 55 -5.26 10.43 9.36
N SER A 56 -4.12 10.01 8.79
CA SER A 56 -3.64 10.48 7.48
C SER A 56 -3.73 9.44 6.37
N ALA A 57 -4.41 8.32 6.59
CA ALA A 57 -4.64 7.34 5.53
C ALA A 57 -5.45 7.98 4.40
N ASN A 58 -5.12 7.63 3.16
CA ASN A 58 -5.80 8.19 2.00
C ASN A 58 -6.01 7.10 0.94
N SER A 59 -5.15 7.01 -0.05
CA SER A 59 -5.32 6.04 -1.14
C SER A 59 -4.30 4.91 -1.12
N GLN A 60 -3.21 5.08 -0.41
CA GLN A 60 -2.15 4.06 -0.39
C GLN A 60 -2.46 2.95 0.60
N PHE A 61 -2.11 1.73 0.21
CA PHE A 61 -2.26 0.54 1.04
C PHE A 61 -1.11 -0.43 0.77
N PHE A 62 -0.99 -1.44 1.63
CA PHE A 62 0.04 -2.45 1.45
C PHE A 62 -0.48 -3.86 1.73
N ILE A 63 0.21 -4.83 1.16
CA ILE A 63 -0.03 -6.26 1.37
C ILE A 63 1.20 -6.83 2.06
N CYS A 64 1.00 -7.53 3.18
CA CYS A 64 2.08 -8.14 3.92
C CYS A 64 2.57 -9.42 3.25
N PHE A 65 3.87 -9.55 3.01
CA PHE A 65 4.47 -10.81 2.56
C PHE A 65 4.62 -11.81 3.70
N GLN A 66 4.85 -11.31 4.90
CA GLN A 66 5.11 -12.09 6.11
C GLN A 66 4.41 -11.42 7.29
N PRO A 67 4.24 -12.13 8.41
CA PRO A 67 3.70 -11.50 9.62
C PRO A 67 4.50 -10.27 10.03
N ALA A 68 3.79 -9.22 10.41
CA ALA A 68 4.37 -7.95 10.85
C ALA A 68 3.70 -7.49 12.15
N PRO A 69 3.91 -8.19 13.27
CA PRO A 69 3.21 -7.91 14.51
C PRO A 69 3.49 -6.51 15.08
N HIS A 70 4.60 -5.91 14.71
CA HIS A 70 4.92 -4.54 15.12
C HIS A 70 3.97 -3.49 14.52
N LEU A 71 3.18 -3.86 13.52
CA LEU A 71 2.17 -2.98 12.90
C LEU A 71 0.79 -3.16 13.54
N ASP A 72 0.59 -4.19 14.34
CA ASP A 72 -0.71 -4.51 14.92
C ASP A 72 -1.21 -3.35 15.78
N ARG A 73 -2.47 -2.96 15.56
CA ARG A 73 -3.13 -1.84 16.24
C ARG A 73 -2.49 -0.47 15.97
N GLN A 74 -1.55 -0.39 15.02
CA GLN A 74 -0.89 0.85 14.61
C GLN A 74 -1.30 1.26 13.19
N TYR A 75 -1.81 0.31 12.40
CA TYR A 75 -2.29 0.49 11.04
C TYR A 75 -3.64 -0.18 10.88
N THR A 76 -4.49 0.39 10.03
CA THR A 76 -5.85 -0.10 9.84
C THR A 76 -5.88 -1.26 8.86
N VAL A 77 -6.13 -2.47 9.38
CA VAL A 77 -6.36 -3.66 8.56
C VAL A 77 -7.78 -3.60 7.99
N PHE A 78 -7.94 -3.80 6.68
CA PHE A 78 -9.25 -3.75 6.05
C PHE A 78 -9.55 -4.95 5.15
N GLY A 79 -8.61 -5.87 4.97
CA GLY A 79 -8.85 -7.02 4.11
C GLY A 79 -7.70 -8.01 4.15
N LYS A 80 -7.86 -9.06 3.34
CA LYS A 80 -6.79 -10.04 3.13
C LYS A 80 -6.88 -10.64 1.74
N VAL A 81 -5.75 -11.10 1.23
CA VAL A 81 -5.68 -11.81 -0.04
C VAL A 81 -6.30 -13.20 0.15
N ILE A 82 -7.29 -13.54 -0.65
CA ILE A 82 -7.97 -14.84 -0.59
C ILE A 82 -7.48 -15.78 -1.68
N GLU A 83 -6.82 -15.27 -2.71
CA GLU A 83 -6.38 -16.03 -3.87
C GLU A 83 -5.24 -15.29 -4.56
N GLY A 84 -4.23 -16.00 -5.05
CA GLY A 84 -3.15 -15.41 -5.82
C GLY A 84 -2.00 -14.82 -5.00
N MET A 85 -1.82 -15.19 -3.74
CA MET A 85 -0.72 -14.67 -2.92
C MET A 85 0.65 -15.00 -3.51
N ASP A 86 0.80 -16.13 -4.19
CA ASP A 86 2.04 -16.50 -4.91
C ASP A 86 2.38 -15.45 -5.98
N ASN A 87 1.38 -14.83 -6.61
CA ASN A 87 1.59 -13.78 -7.59
C ASN A 87 2.04 -12.48 -6.90
N VAL A 88 1.52 -12.20 -5.72
CA VAL A 88 1.97 -11.07 -4.91
C VAL A 88 3.46 -11.22 -4.57
N ASP A 89 3.90 -12.44 -4.25
CA ASP A 89 5.31 -12.73 -3.98
C ASP A 89 6.24 -12.40 -5.16
N LYS A 90 5.70 -12.38 -6.38
CA LYS A 90 6.47 -12.11 -7.60
C LYS A 90 6.62 -10.63 -7.90
N ILE A 91 5.94 -9.75 -7.18
CA ILE A 91 6.10 -8.31 -7.34
C ILE A 91 7.55 -7.93 -7.07
N THR A 92 8.12 -7.11 -7.94
CA THR A 92 9.52 -6.68 -7.83
C THR A 92 9.77 -6.03 -6.48
N LYS A 93 10.75 -6.56 -5.76
CA LYS A 93 11.14 -6.02 -4.46
C LYS A 93 12.16 -4.90 -4.66
N GLY A 94 12.00 -3.85 -3.87
CA GLY A 94 12.88 -2.71 -3.95
C GLY A 94 14.22 -2.93 -3.26
N ASP A 95 15.24 -2.29 -3.81
CA ASP A 95 16.60 -2.28 -3.27
C ASP A 95 17.01 -0.86 -2.82
N GLY A 96 16.15 0.11 -3.00
CA GLY A 96 16.38 1.50 -2.61
C GLY A 96 15.86 1.84 -1.22
N PRO A 97 15.99 3.10 -0.80
CA PRO A 97 15.49 3.56 0.50
C PRO A 97 13.99 3.31 0.63
N ASN A 98 13.58 2.81 1.81
CA ASN A 98 12.19 2.50 2.12
C ASN A 98 11.54 1.53 1.11
N GLY A 99 12.34 0.65 0.49
CA GLY A 99 11.84 -0.32 -0.46
C GLY A 99 11.53 0.25 -1.84
N SER A 100 12.08 1.41 -2.18
CA SER A 100 11.90 2.02 -3.50
C SER A 100 12.33 1.08 -4.62
N VAL A 101 11.54 1.02 -5.69
CA VAL A 101 11.81 0.18 -6.86
C VAL A 101 12.06 1.08 -8.07
N SER A 102 13.20 0.90 -8.73
CA SER A 102 13.55 1.71 -9.91
C SER A 102 12.70 1.37 -11.12
N ASN A 103 12.22 0.14 -11.21
CA ASN A 103 11.35 -0.30 -12.30
C ASN A 103 10.15 -1.07 -11.73
N PRO A 104 9.17 -0.38 -11.13
CA PRO A 104 8.07 -1.02 -10.44
C PRO A 104 7.10 -1.72 -11.38
N ASP A 105 6.47 -2.78 -10.88
CA ASP A 105 5.35 -3.41 -11.55
C ASP A 105 4.17 -2.45 -11.57
N LYS A 106 3.25 -2.67 -12.49
CA LYS A 106 2.09 -1.79 -12.70
C LYS A 106 0.79 -2.58 -12.50
N ILE A 107 -0.17 -1.94 -11.85
CA ILE A 107 -1.54 -2.45 -11.78
C ILE A 107 -2.23 -2.11 -13.10
N ILE A 108 -2.68 -3.12 -13.83
CA ILE A 108 -3.38 -2.93 -15.11
C ILE A 108 -4.87 -2.71 -14.89
N SER A 109 -5.46 -3.43 -13.93
CA SER A 109 -6.85 -3.23 -13.55
C SER A 109 -7.04 -3.47 -12.07
N PHE A 110 -7.90 -2.69 -11.45
CA PHE A 110 -8.22 -2.78 -10.03
C PHE A 110 -9.65 -2.29 -9.84
N LYS A 111 -10.55 -3.19 -9.48
CA LYS A 111 -11.96 -2.87 -9.36
C LYS A 111 -12.65 -3.75 -8.32
N SER A 112 -13.72 -3.24 -7.70
CA SER A 112 -14.56 -4.03 -6.82
C SER A 112 -15.58 -4.83 -7.64
N GLU A 113 -16.00 -5.93 -7.09
CA GLU A 113 -17.07 -6.76 -7.67
C GLU A 113 -18.46 -6.22 -7.30
#